data_fa81268a8827843828c9e01ce5b9b5c6
#
_entry.id   fa81268a8827843828c9e01ce5b9b5c6
#
_cell.length_a   1.000
_cell.length_b   1.000
_cell.length_c   1.000
_cell.angle_alpha   90.00
_cell.angle_beta   90.00
_cell.angle_gamma   90.00
#
_symmetry.space_group_name_H-M   'P 1'
#
loop_
_entity.id
_entity.type
_entity.pdbx_description
1 polymer ?
#
loop_
_entity_poly.entity_id
_entity_poly.type
_entity_poly.pdbx_seq_one_letter_code
_entity_poly.pdbx_strand_id
1 'polypeptide(L)'
;LLPEKCRRMLPSILDGSFIERAENLLTFGLPGRGKTHYLAAIGYEMILQHKYNVLFISTFKLVQKLLIAKQALELEKQLKKYDQFDVIIIDDIGYVQHSREEMEVLFTFLAERYERKSLMISSNLVFSEWDKIFKNPMTTMAAIDRLVHHSIILEFNNDSVREQEAMKALKK
;
A
#
# COMPACT_ATOMS: atom_id res chain seq x y z
N LEU A 1 -11.21 6.14 -16.12
CA LEU A 1 -12.09 6.90 -15.22
C LEU A 1 -12.06 6.27 -13.85
N LEU A 2 -11.95 7.08 -12.79
CA LEU A 2 -11.94 6.59 -11.41
C LEU A 2 -13.31 6.02 -11.03
N PRO A 3 -13.37 4.93 -10.23
CA PRO A 3 -14.59 4.44 -9.63
C PRO A 3 -15.31 5.56 -8.84
N GLU A 4 -16.63 5.52 -8.80
CA GLU A 4 -17.44 6.58 -8.17
C GLU A 4 -17.07 6.79 -6.68
N LYS A 5 -16.90 5.69 -5.93
CA LYS A 5 -16.49 5.75 -4.53
C LYS A 5 -15.12 6.44 -4.36
N CYS A 6 -14.14 6.10 -5.21
CA CYS A 6 -12.81 6.72 -5.17
C CYS A 6 -12.88 8.22 -5.45
N ARG A 7 -13.69 8.63 -6.44
CA ARG A 7 -13.89 10.04 -6.79
C ARG A 7 -14.58 10.80 -5.68
N ARG A 8 -15.62 10.22 -5.05
CA ARG A 8 -16.37 10.84 -3.95
C ARG A 8 -15.51 11.04 -2.70
N MET A 9 -14.62 10.08 -2.40
CA MET A 9 -13.77 10.16 -1.22
C MET A 9 -12.48 10.95 -1.44
N LEU A 10 -12.14 11.27 -2.68
CA LEU A 10 -10.89 11.95 -2.99
C LEU A 10 -10.70 13.29 -2.25
N PRO A 11 -11.70 14.19 -2.16
CA PRO A 11 -11.53 15.46 -1.42
C PRO A 11 -11.18 15.26 0.06
N SER A 12 -11.82 14.31 0.73
CA SER A 12 -11.56 14.02 2.14
C SER A 12 -10.22 13.30 2.37
N ILE A 13 -9.70 12.62 1.34
CA ILE A 13 -8.35 12.04 1.40
C ILE A 13 -7.31 13.13 1.16
N LEU A 14 -7.56 14.05 0.23
CA LEU A 14 -6.63 15.13 -0.12
C LEU A 14 -6.51 16.20 0.97
N ASP A 15 -7.43 16.28 1.93
CA ASP A 15 -7.29 17.15 3.09
C ASP A 15 -6.18 16.71 4.06
N GLY A 16 -5.65 15.49 3.90
CA GLY A 16 -4.53 14.95 4.66
C GLY A 16 -4.86 14.49 6.07
N SER A 17 -6.09 14.66 6.53
CA SER A 17 -6.50 14.35 7.92
C SER A 17 -6.36 12.86 8.28
N PHE A 18 -6.41 11.96 7.30
CA PHE A 18 -6.18 10.54 7.53
C PHE A 18 -4.75 10.24 8.05
N ILE A 19 -3.77 11.05 7.63
CA ILE A 19 -2.38 10.92 8.09
C ILE A 19 -2.25 11.34 9.56
N GLU A 20 -2.93 12.42 9.96
CA GLU A 20 -2.94 12.89 11.35
C GLU A 20 -3.58 11.87 12.30
N ARG A 21 -4.57 11.12 11.79
CA ARG A 21 -5.22 10.02 12.54
C ARG A 21 -4.49 8.68 12.43
N ALA A 22 -3.33 8.63 11.77
CA ALA A 22 -2.59 7.40 11.49
C ALA A 22 -3.45 6.30 10.78
N GLU A 23 -4.45 6.73 9.99
CA GLU A 23 -5.27 5.83 9.18
C GLU A 23 -4.53 5.41 7.92
N ASN A 24 -4.81 4.20 7.44
CA ASN A 24 -4.25 3.68 6.21
C ASN A 24 -5.21 3.87 5.03
N LEU A 25 -4.68 3.86 3.82
CA LEU A 25 -5.44 3.86 2.58
C LEU A 25 -5.13 2.59 1.79
N LEU A 26 -6.11 1.71 1.64
CA LEU A 26 -5.97 0.45 0.93
C LEU A 26 -6.73 0.50 -0.40
N THR A 27 -6.05 0.18 -1.49
CA THR A 27 -6.65 0.13 -2.83
C THR A 27 -6.57 -1.28 -3.39
N PHE A 28 -7.72 -1.84 -3.76
CA PHE A 28 -7.85 -3.18 -4.31
C PHE A 28 -8.40 -3.16 -5.73
N GLY A 29 -8.05 -4.15 -6.51
CA GLY A 29 -8.60 -4.36 -7.86
C GLY A 29 -7.58 -4.93 -8.83
N LEU A 30 -8.06 -5.44 -9.94
CA LEU A 30 -7.23 -6.07 -10.97
C LEU A 30 -6.12 -5.14 -11.51
N PRO A 31 -5.08 -5.69 -12.13
CA PRO A 31 -4.03 -4.89 -12.77
C PRO A 31 -4.58 -3.91 -13.81
N GLY A 32 -3.88 -2.80 -14.04
CA GLY A 32 -4.24 -1.82 -15.07
C GLY A 32 -5.38 -0.86 -14.72
N ARG A 33 -5.98 -0.97 -13.55
CA ARG A 33 -7.15 -0.15 -13.15
C ARG A 33 -6.81 1.21 -12.50
N GLY A 34 -5.53 1.58 -12.45
CA GLY A 34 -5.10 2.91 -12.03
C GLY A 34 -4.79 3.07 -10.54
N LYS A 35 -4.76 2.00 -9.73
CA LYS A 35 -4.45 2.05 -8.28
C LYS A 35 -3.15 2.76 -7.98
N THR A 36 -2.06 2.32 -8.60
CA THR A 36 -0.71 2.89 -8.43
C THR A 36 -0.68 4.39 -8.74
N HIS A 37 -1.32 4.81 -9.84
CA HIS A 37 -1.43 6.22 -10.21
C HIS A 37 -2.23 7.02 -9.19
N TYR A 38 -3.32 6.47 -8.70
CA TYR A 38 -4.16 7.11 -7.69
C TYR A 38 -3.37 7.36 -6.40
N LEU A 39 -2.67 6.34 -5.89
CA LEU A 39 -1.85 6.49 -4.70
C LEU A 39 -0.67 7.45 -4.91
N ALA A 40 -0.02 7.38 -6.08
CA ALA A 40 1.08 8.29 -6.40
C ALA A 40 0.62 9.75 -6.48
N ALA A 41 -0.55 10.01 -7.07
CA ALA A 41 -1.12 11.35 -7.14
C ALA A 41 -1.47 11.90 -5.75
N ILE A 42 -2.07 11.09 -4.87
CA ILE A 42 -2.33 11.48 -3.48
C ILE A 42 -1.03 11.77 -2.76
N GLY A 43 -0.02 10.88 -2.87
CA GLY A 43 1.28 11.08 -2.25
C GLY A 43 1.96 12.38 -2.71
N TYR A 44 1.83 12.71 -3.98
CA TYR A 44 2.33 13.97 -4.54
C TYR A 44 1.64 15.19 -3.93
N GLU A 45 0.31 15.17 -3.81
CA GLU A 45 -0.45 16.24 -3.14
C GLU A 45 -0.09 16.35 -1.65
N MET A 46 0.14 15.25 -0.95
CA MET A 46 0.59 15.26 0.44
C MET A 46 1.93 15.99 0.62
N ILE A 47 2.86 15.81 -0.33
CA ILE A 47 4.14 16.53 -0.34
C ILE A 47 3.92 18.03 -0.63
N LEU A 48 3.16 18.34 -1.68
CA LEU A 48 3.01 19.73 -2.15
C LEU A 48 2.21 20.60 -1.20
N GLN A 49 1.05 20.11 -0.77
CA GLN A 49 0.09 20.90 0.00
C GLN A 49 0.36 20.82 1.51
N HIS A 50 0.72 19.62 2.01
CA HIS A 50 0.81 19.38 3.45
C HIS A 50 2.25 19.25 3.96
N LYS A 51 3.25 19.23 3.05
CA LYS A 51 4.67 19.12 3.39
C LYS A 51 5.04 17.81 4.13
N TYR A 52 4.25 16.76 3.96
CA TYR A 52 4.56 15.46 4.51
C TYR A 52 5.73 14.78 3.79
N ASN A 53 6.51 14.01 4.54
CA ASN A 53 7.55 13.14 4.00
C ASN A 53 6.90 11.85 3.49
N VAL A 54 6.91 11.64 2.18
CA VAL A 54 6.29 10.48 1.53
C VAL A 54 7.36 9.62 0.86
N LEU A 55 7.32 8.32 1.11
CA LEU A 55 8.14 7.33 0.41
C LEU A 55 7.23 6.47 -0.48
N PHE A 56 7.59 6.35 -1.75
CA PHE A 56 6.98 5.37 -2.66
C PHE A 56 7.95 4.20 -2.87
N ILE A 57 7.50 2.98 -2.57
CA ILE A 57 8.32 1.77 -2.67
C ILE A 57 7.47 0.57 -3.11
N SER A 58 8.01 -0.28 -3.99
CA SER A 58 7.35 -1.55 -4.28
C SER A 58 7.52 -2.54 -3.14
N THR A 59 6.54 -3.42 -2.95
CA THR A 59 6.59 -4.47 -1.92
C THR A 59 7.87 -5.30 -2.01
N PHE A 60 8.27 -5.69 -3.21
CA PHE A 60 9.50 -6.44 -3.44
C PHE A 60 10.73 -5.71 -2.88
N LYS A 61 10.92 -4.44 -3.22
CA LYS A 61 12.07 -3.65 -2.74
C LYS A 61 12.05 -3.44 -1.23
N LEU A 62 10.87 -3.21 -0.66
CA LEU A 62 10.69 -3.06 0.79
C LEU A 62 11.13 -4.34 1.51
N VAL A 63 10.57 -5.48 1.11
CA VAL A 63 10.86 -6.78 1.72
C VAL A 63 12.34 -7.15 1.59
N GLN A 64 12.94 -6.95 0.42
CA GLN A 64 14.38 -7.21 0.22
C GLN A 64 15.26 -6.37 1.14
N LYS A 65 14.97 -5.07 1.28
CA LYS A 65 15.74 -4.20 2.19
C LYS A 65 15.59 -4.60 3.67
N LEU A 66 14.38 -4.99 4.07
CA LEU A 66 14.13 -5.45 5.44
C LEU A 66 14.82 -6.79 5.71
N LEU A 67 14.78 -7.71 4.74
CA LEU A 67 15.43 -9.01 4.86
C LEU A 67 16.96 -8.89 4.97
N ILE A 68 17.58 -8.06 4.13
CA ILE A 68 19.02 -7.76 4.20
C ILE A 68 19.36 -7.14 5.56
N ALA A 69 18.57 -6.20 6.04
CA ALA A 69 18.79 -5.57 7.34
C ALA A 69 18.64 -6.59 8.50
N LYS A 70 17.69 -7.53 8.41
CA LYS A 70 17.53 -8.62 9.38
C LYS A 70 18.75 -9.53 9.40
N GLN A 71 19.25 -9.94 8.24
CA GLN A 71 20.45 -10.78 8.11
C GLN A 71 21.71 -10.10 8.65
N ALA A 72 21.78 -8.75 8.51
CA ALA A 72 22.87 -7.94 9.04
C ALA A 72 22.69 -7.57 10.52
N LEU A 73 21.64 -8.05 11.21
CA LEU A 73 21.26 -7.67 12.59
C LEU A 73 21.01 -6.17 12.76
N GLU A 74 20.59 -5.50 11.70
CA GLU A 74 20.29 -4.04 11.65
C GLU A 74 18.80 -3.74 11.39
N LEU A 75 17.90 -4.71 11.55
CA LEU A 75 16.48 -4.53 11.23
C LEU A 75 15.87 -3.35 11.97
N GLU A 76 16.12 -3.20 13.27
CA GLU A 76 15.61 -2.09 14.06
C GLU A 76 16.07 -0.73 13.53
N LYS A 77 17.33 -0.62 13.14
CA LYS A 77 17.88 0.60 12.54
C LYS A 77 17.21 0.92 11.19
N GLN A 78 16.91 -0.11 10.41
CA GLN A 78 16.19 0.06 9.13
C GLN A 78 14.73 0.48 9.36
N LEU A 79 14.04 -0.08 10.35
CA LEU A 79 12.68 0.32 10.72
C LEU A 79 12.63 1.79 11.19
N LYS A 80 13.60 2.23 12.01
CA LYS A 80 13.73 3.63 12.42
C LYS A 80 13.94 4.60 11.24
N LYS A 81 14.64 4.17 10.17
CA LYS A 81 14.75 4.97 8.94
C LYS A 81 13.40 5.14 8.25
N TYR A 82 12.59 4.09 8.21
CA TYR A 82 11.26 4.19 7.64
C TYR A 82 10.30 5.03 8.47
N ASP A 83 10.50 5.11 9.79
CA ASP A 83 9.71 5.95 10.70
C ASP A 83 9.86 7.46 10.44
N GLN A 84 10.89 7.87 9.69
CA GLN A 84 11.05 9.26 9.28
C GLN A 84 10.01 9.73 8.25
N PHE A 85 9.36 8.78 7.55
CA PHE A 85 8.31 9.11 6.59
C PHE A 85 6.95 9.13 7.27
N ASP A 86 6.20 10.19 7.04
CA ASP A 86 4.83 10.34 7.53
C ASP A 86 3.90 9.35 6.84
N VAL A 87 4.14 9.12 5.55
CA VAL A 87 3.41 8.15 4.73
C VAL A 87 4.39 7.29 3.94
N ILE A 88 4.13 5.98 3.89
CA ILE A 88 4.81 5.08 2.97
C ILE A 88 3.76 4.46 2.04
N ILE A 89 3.97 4.63 0.74
CA ILE A 89 3.18 4.02 -0.32
C ILE A 89 3.85 2.70 -0.69
N ILE A 90 3.16 1.59 -0.43
CA ILE A 90 3.61 0.24 -0.76
C ILE A 90 2.83 -0.21 -1.99
N ASP A 91 3.53 -0.32 -3.11
CA ASP A 91 2.90 -0.70 -4.36
C ASP A 91 2.95 -2.22 -4.55
N ASP A 92 1.78 -2.77 -4.90
CA ASP A 92 1.59 -4.14 -5.35
C ASP A 92 1.88 -5.21 -4.29
N ILE A 93 1.25 -5.09 -3.13
CA ILE A 93 1.26 -6.16 -2.13
C ILE A 93 0.44 -7.35 -2.66
N GLY A 94 1.06 -8.53 -2.72
CA GLY A 94 0.39 -9.75 -3.18
C GLY A 94 0.78 -10.24 -4.56
N TYR A 95 1.69 -9.57 -5.25
CA TYR A 95 2.17 -10.01 -6.56
C TYR A 95 3.11 -11.24 -6.48
N VAL A 96 3.77 -11.44 -5.36
CA VAL A 96 4.75 -12.53 -5.17
C VAL A 96 4.39 -13.36 -3.94
N GLN A 97 4.47 -14.68 -4.06
CA GLN A 97 4.46 -15.54 -2.88
C GLN A 97 5.76 -15.33 -2.11
N HIS A 98 5.67 -14.77 -0.93
CA HIS A 98 6.81 -14.53 -0.07
C HIS A 98 7.22 -15.80 0.69
N SER A 99 8.52 -15.94 0.94
CA SER A 99 9.02 -16.92 1.89
C SER A 99 8.55 -16.59 3.31
N ARG A 100 8.70 -17.53 4.24
CA ARG A 100 8.35 -17.29 5.65
C ARG A 100 9.12 -16.10 6.25
N GLU A 101 10.39 -15.98 5.92
CA GLU A 101 11.26 -14.90 6.42
C GLU A 101 10.89 -13.54 5.84
N GLU A 102 10.55 -13.49 4.55
CA GLU A 102 10.05 -12.27 3.88
C GLU A 102 8.76 -11.79 4.50
N MET A 103 7.86 -12.70 4.81
CA MET A 103 6.60 -12.38 5.49
C MET A 103 6.82 -11.86 6.90
N GLU A 104 7.73 -12.47 7.65
CA GLU A 104 8.04 -12.06 9.02
C GLU A 104 8.54 -10.62 9.07
N VAL A 105 9.47 -10.23 8.18
CA VAL A 105 9.97 -8.85 8.14
C VAL A 105 8.90 -7.87 7.66
N LEU A 106 8.04 -8.26 6.72
CA LEU A 106 6.93 -7.43 6.28
C LEU A 106 5.92 -7.20 7.42
N PHE A 107 5.55 -8.24 8.17
CA PHE A 107 4.65 -8.10 9.32
C PHE A 107 5.26 -7.28 10.44
N THR A 108 6.53 -7.46 10.73
CA THR A 108 7.24 -6.61 11.69
C THR A 108 7.14 -5.15 11.29
N PHE A 109 7.37 -4.84 10.01
CA PHE A 109 7.25 -3.49 9.49
C PHE A 109 5.81 -2.93 9.61
N LEU A 110 4.80 -3.71 9.23
CA LEU A 110 3.40 -3.29 9.33
C LEU A 110 2.99 -3.05 10.79
N ALA A 111 3.43 -3.93 11.70
CA ALA A 111 3.14 -3.80 13.14
C ALA A 111 3.79 -2.56 13.76
N GLU A 112 5.03 -2.24 13.36
CA GLU A 112 5.73 -1.05 13.85
C GLU A 112 5.05 0.27 13.46
N ARG A 113 4.34 0.30 12.33
CA ARG A 113 3.63 1.49 11.86
C ARG A 113 2.17 1.56 12.33
N TYR A 114 1.62 0.48 12.83
CA TYR A 114 0.23 0.42 13.27
C TYR A 114 -0.09 1.52 14.30
N GLU A 115 -1.15 2.29 14.05
CA GLU A 115 -1.61 3.43 14.88
C GLU A 115 -0.56 4.54 15.12
N ARG A 116 0.56 4.51 14.43
CA ARG A 116 1.63 5.51 14.56
C ARG A 116 1.85 6.33 13.30
N LYS A 117 1.86 5.69 12.16
CA LYS A 117 2.16 6.29 10.85
C LYS A 117 1.34 5.63 9.75
N SER A 118 0.85 6.42 8.84
CA SER A 118 -0.01 5.96 7.75
C SER A 118 0.74 5.13 6.70
N LEU A 119 0.03 4.16 6.16
CA LEU A 119 0.41 3.39 4.97
C LEU A 119 -0.63 3.59 3.88
N MET A 120 -0.16 3.69 2.64
CA MET A 120 -1.01 3.63 1.46
C MET A 120 -0.60 2.39 0.66
N ILE A 121 -1.52 1.47 0.44
CA ILE A 121 -1.18 0.15 -0.12
C ILE A 121 -2.03 -0.13 -1.35
N SER A 122 -1.41 -0.58 -2.43
CA SER A 122 -2.10 -1.17 -3.57
C SER A 122 -2.01 -2.69 -3.56
N SER A 123 -3.10 -3.36 -3.96
CA SER A 123 -3.15 -4.81 -4.11
C SER A 123 -3.93 -5.21 -5.36
N ASN A 124 -3.42 -6.20 -6.06
CA ASN A 124 -4.13 -6.85 -7.16
C ASN A 124 -5.09 -7.94 -6.69
N LEU A 125 -4.95 -8.38 -5.45
CA LEU A 125 -5.82 -9.35 -4.82
C LEU A 125 -6.88 -8.64 -4.02
N VAL A 126 -8.12 -9.12 -4.10
CA VAL A 126 -9.19 -8.71 -3.20
C VAL A 126 -8.87 -9.13 -1.77
N PHE A 127 -9.39 -8.40 -0.81
CA PHE A 127 -9.07 -8.60 0.61
C PHE A 127 -9.28 -10.05 1.08
N SER A 128 -10.33 -10.71 0.61
CA SER A 128 -10.64 -12.13 0.92
C SER A 128 -9.59 -13.14 0.40
N GLU A 129 -8.67 -12.69 -0.44
CA GLU A 129 -7.61 -13.53 -1.00
C GLU A 129 -6.24 -13.26 -0.36
N TRP A 130 -6.17 -12.36 0.61
CA TRP A 130 -4.91 -12.03 1.28
C TRP A 130 -4.34 -13.18 2.11
N ASP A 131 -5.18 -14.12 2.56
CA ASP A 131 -4.76 -15.38 3.15
C ASP A 131 -3.88 -16.23 2.22
N LYS A 132 -4.06 -16.08 0.89
CA LYS A 132 -3.24 -16.76 -0.11
C LYS A 132 -1.81 -16.20 -0.21
N ILE A 133 -1.62 -14.91 0.14
CA ILE A 133 -0.31 -14.27 0.16
C ILE A 133 0.51 -14.81 1.32
N PHE A 134 -0.14 -15.10 2.41
CA PHE A 134 0.45 -15.38 3.70
C PHE A 134 0.24 -16.84 4.09
N LYS A 135 1.29 -17.63 4.05
CA LYS A 135 1.23 -19.09 4.31
C LYS A 135 0.86 -19.49 5.74
N ASN A 136 0.81 -18.55 6.70
CA ASN A 136 0.44 -18.83 8.08
C ASN A 136 -0.87 -18.09 8.45
N PRO A 137 -2.00 -18.80 8.57
CA PRO A 137 -3.32 -18.18 8.79
C PRO A 137 -3.39 -17.32 10.05
N MET A 138 -2.81 -17.75 11.16
CA MET A 138 -2.95 -17.02 12.45
C MET A 138 -2.18 -15.70 12.47
N THR A 139 -0.93 -15.70 12.02
CA THR A 139 -0.11 -14.49 11.95
C THR A 139 -0.67 -13.50 10.91
N THR A 140 -1.18 -14.05 9.82
CA THR A 140 -1.82 -13.30 8.75
C THR A 140 -3.07 -12.59 9.21
N MET A 141 -3.98 -13.29 9.89
CA MET A 141 -5.22 -12.69 10.39
C MET A 141 -4.96 -11.52 11.32
N ALA A 142 -4.01 -11.65 12.26
CA ALA A 142 -3.67 -10.57 13.18
C ALA A 142 -3.08 -9.34 12.48
N ALA A 143 -2.22 -9.54 11.48
CA ALA A 143 -1.64 -8.44 10.71
C ALA A 143 -2.66 -7.76 9.80
N ILE A 144 -3.52 -8.54 9.15
CA ILE A 144 -4.61 -8.06 8.31
C ILE A 144 -5.62 -7.29 9.16
N ASP A 145 -6.04 -7.82 10.29
CA ASP A 145 -6.99 -7.19 11.20
C ASP A 145 -6.49 -5.80 11.64
N ARG A 146 -5.24 -5.70 12.07
CA ARG A 146 -4.62 -4.42 12.41
C ARG A 146 -4.57 -3.45 11.23
N LEU A 147 -4.18 -3.94 10.06
CA LEU A 147 -4.07 -3.08 8.87
C LEU A 147 -5.43 -2.52 8.46
N VAL A 148 -6.49 -3.31 8.55
CA VAL A 148 -7.85 -2.96 8.11
C VAL A 148 -8.60 -2.13 9.13
N HIS A 149 -8.37 -2.38 10.41
CA HIS A 149 -9.10 -1.75 11.52
C HIS A 149 -9.08 -0.20 11.44
N HIS A 150 -7.97 0.40 10.99
CA HIS A 150 -7.83 1.83 10.78
C HIS A 150 -7.54 2.16 9.30
N SER A 151 -8.44 1.73 8.41
CA SER A 151 -8.20 1.91 6.98
C SER A 151 -9.40 2.43 6.21
N ILE A 152 -9.11 3.32 5.27
CA ILE A 152 -10.00 3.67 4.17
C ILE A 152 -9.79 2.64 3.06
N ILE A 153 -10.84 1.89 2.72
CA ILE A 153 -10.76 0.83 1.70
C ILE A 153 -11.45 1.30 0.43
N LEU A 154 -10.73 1.27 -0.68
CA LEU A 154 -11.18 1.63 -2.02
C LEU A 154 -11.01 0.47 -2.99
N GLU A 155 -12.08 0.11 -3.69
CA GLU A 155 -12.07 -0.90 -4.73
C GLU A 155 -12.07 -0.26 -6.11
N PHE A 156 -11.15 -0.71 -6.96
CA PHE A 156 -11.00 -0.32 -8.36
C PHE A 156 -11.63 -1.38 -9.25
N ASN A 157 -12.92 -1.26 -9.47
CA ASN A 157 -13.74 -2.18 -10.28
C ASN A 157 -14.07 -1.65 -11.69
N ASN A 158 -13.46 -0.53 -12.09
CA ASN A 158 -13.56 0.04 -13.45
C ASN A 158 -12.82 -0.82 -14.49
N ASP A 159 -13.06 -0.55 -15.77
CA ASP A 159 -12.32 -1.18 -16.87
C ASP A 159 -10.82 -0.84 -16.84
N SER A 160 -10.02 -1.73 -17.42
CA SER A 160 -8.58 -1.52 -17.51
C SER A 160 -8.24 -0.30 -18.36
N VAL A 161 -7.57 0.68 -17.76
CA VAL A 161 -7.08 1.88 -18.46
C VAL A 161 -6.05 1.50 -19.54
N ARG A 162 -5.20 0.51 -19.26
CA ARG A 162 -4.20 0.01 -20.22
C ARG A 162 -4.83 -0.62 -21.45
N GLU A 163 -5.91 -1.38 -21.29
CA GLU A 163 -6.67 -1.97 -22.43
C GLU A 163 -7.34 -0.88 -23.25
N GLN A 164 -7.94 0.11 -22.60
CA GLN A 164 -8.56 1.24 -23.30
C GLN A 164 -7.55 2.05 -24.11
N GLU A 165 -6.36 2.29 -23.56
CA GLU A 165 -5.28 2.99 -24.26
C GLU A 165 -4.73 2.16 -25.44
N ALA A 166 -4.52 0.86 -25.24
CA ALA A 166 -4.11 -0.05 -26.32
C ALA A 166 -5.14 -0.10 -27.46
N MET A 167 -6.43 -0.20 -27.12
CA MET A 167 -7.49 -0.17 -28.13
C MET A 167 -7.58 1.17 -28.89
N LYS A 168 -7.33 2.29 -28.21
CA LYS A 168 -7.27 3.61 -28.89
C LYS A 168 -6.07 3.73 -29.82
N ALA A 169 -4.93 3.13 -29.46
CA ALA A 169 -3.73 3.14 -30.29
C ALA A 169 -3.90 2.28 -31.56
N LEU A 170 -4.66 1.19 -31.49
CA LEU A 170 -4.95 0.31 -32.64
C LEU A 170 -6.00 0.89 -33.62
N LYS A 171 -6.74 1.92 -33.21
CA LYS A 171 -7.74 2.60 -34.05
C LYS A 171 -7.21 3.84 -34.77
N LYS A 172 -5.94 4.19 -34.60
CA LYS A 172 -5.20 5.22 -35.33
C LYS A 172 -4.32 4.61 -36.40
#